data_4f932f0ecf9cacf579c761724460f965
#
_entry.id   4f932f0ecf9cacf579c761724460f965
#
_cell.length_a   1.000
_cell.length_b   1.000
_cell.length_c   1.000
_cell.angle_alpha   90.00
_cell.angle_beta   90.00
_cell.angle_gamma   90.00
#
_symmetry.space_group_name_H-M   'P 1'
#
loop_
_entity.id
_entity.type
_entity.pdbx_description
1 polymer ?
#
loop_
_entity_poly.entity_id
_entity_poly.type
_entity_poly.pdbx_seq_one_letter_code
_entity_poly.pdbx_strand_id
1 'polypeptide(L)'
;MKFLFFSIFVILFGIILIPDILAETSCDFDPQQREFNTKNFYTGPLFDSHLHMPLLFTQSFAFDEIAQDAVLGTDITIEGLICQMDKENINGIFGFYQIDDFILEQTIKLAKDTEDKYPGRVTTFILPVSMTLPLIEPQKLDKILDGTGTSSYQYSNDLIKGYGELAMYGPSYVGANPDDPIFLETYKILQKHDVIVMIHPKDIPKSQHLKPLSNAIELNPDVKFLIHGCSDSGFDCYISDIAKILKNYPNAYFSLDTHIFSPPFGAPYMYDHTINSKEQFISKFKQYFERDVDNNLKKWKKIIEEHPDQVMWGMDRGYSWHFDEEVGGLLVEYSRAFIGGLDPEVQEKYAYKNAEQMLSKSEKSMPVELSVDVAIPEWIKSNAGWWADGVIDDLSFLQGIQFLINERIIIIPPTETLGSSDSKEIPEWIKSNAGWWADGVIDDNTFVSGIQYLIKVGIIN
;
A
#
# COMPACT_ATOMS: atom_id res chain seq x y z
N MET A 1 -64.25 34.80 -33.14
CA MET A 1 -63.19 35.55 -32.39
C MET A 1 -62.92 34.75 -31.11
N LYS A 2 -61.90 33.90 -31.11
CA LYS A 2 -61.49 33.11 -29.94
C LYS A 2 -60.14 33.68 -29.47
N PHE A 3 -60.14 34.25 -28.30
CA PHE A 3 -58.94 34.71 -27.62
C PHE A 3 -58.21 33.52 -27.00
N LEU A 4 -56.96 33.30 -27.40
CA LEU A 4 -56.07 32.32 -26.80
C LEU A 4 -55.30 33.03 -25.68
N PHE A 5 -55.47 32.61 -24.45
CA PHE A 5 -54.65 33.03 -23.31
C PHE A 5 -53.38 32.16 -23.27
N PHE A 6 -52.23 32.76 -23.52
CA PHE A 6 -50.93 32.15 -23.25
C PHE A 6 -50.56 32.45 -21.78
N SER A 7 -50.63 31.42 -20.95
CA SER A 7 -50.07 31.51 -19.58
C SER A 7 -48.56 31.26 -19.63
N ILE A 8 -47.80 32.31 -19.36
CA ILE A 8 -46.33 32.19 -19.15
C ILE A 8 -46.13 31.67 -17.74
N PHE A 9 -45.67 30.43 -17.62
CA PHE A 9 -45.14 29.88 -16.36
C PHE A 9 -43.70 30.40 -16.17
N VAL A 10 -43.52 31.39 -15.31
CA VAL A 10 -42.19 31.77 -14.82
C VAL A 10 -41.80 30.80 -13.73
N ILE A 11 -40.91 29.87 -14.06
CA ILE A 11 -40.24 29.02 -13.07
C ILE A 11 -39.17 29.88 -12.38
N LEU A 12 -39.49 30.37 -11.20
CA LEU A 12 -38.52 30.93 -10.28
C LEU A 12 -37.68 29.75 -9.77
N PHE A 13 -36.47 29.60 -10.32
CA PHE A 13 -35.42 28.84 -9.67
C PHE A 13 -35.00 29.59 -8.39
N GLY A 14 -35.58 29.20 -7.28
CA GLY A 14 -35.07 29.57 -5.98
C GLY A 14 -33.68 28.92 -5.83
N ILE A 15 -32.66 29.74 -5.93
CA ILE A 15 -31.34 29.37 -5.41
C ILE A 15 -31.52 29.19 -3.91
N ILE A 16 -31.71 27.95 -3.48
CA ILE A 16 -31.54 27.59 -2.07
C ILE A 16 -30.03 27.76 -1.85
N LEU A 17 -29.64 28.90 -1.34
CA LEU A 17 -28.39 29.07 -0.64
C LEU A 17 -28.48 28.09 0.55
N ILE A 18 -27.96 26.89 0.36
CA ILE A 18 -27.58 26.03 1.48
C ILE A 18 -26.49 26.88 2.19
N PRO A 19 -26.72 27.35 3.41
CA PRO A 19 -25.64 27.96 4.14
C PRO A 19 -24.57 26.89 4.19
N ASP A 20 -23.35 27.23 3.75
CA ASP A 20 -22.15 26.52 4.15
C ASP A 20 -22.13 26.56 5.69
N ILE A 21 -22.76 25.56 6.29
CA ILE A 21 -22.47 25.17 7.64
C ILE A 21 -21.11 24.44 7.51
N LEU A 22 -20.07 25.20 7.21
CA LEU A 22 -18.76 24.93 7.74
C LEU A 22 -18.95 25.07 9.24
N ALA A 23 -19.35 23.99 9.90
CA ALA A 23 -19.12 23.87 11.31
C ALA A 23 -17.61 24.13 11.45
N GLU A 24 -17.23 25.29 11.96
CA GLU A 24 -15.97 25.42 12.68
C GLU A 24 -16.04 24.26 13.68
N THR A 25 -15.41 23.14 13.32
CA THR A 25 -15.22 22.07 14.27
C THR A 25 -14.24 22.66 15.27
N SER A 26 -14.78 23.25 16.33
CA SER A 26 -14.00 23.50 17.53
C SER A 26 -13.29 22.16 17.78
N CYS A 27 -11.98 22.19 18.07
CA CYS A 27 -11.27 20.98 18.45
C CYS A 27 -11.72 20.58 19.86
N ASP A 28 -12.96 20.14 19.97
CA ASP A 28 -13.62 19.75 21.22
C ASP A 28 -13.33 18.29 21.58
N PHE A 29 -12.55 17.59 20.71
CA PHE A 29 -12.08 16.23 21.01
C PHE A 29 -11.36 16.23 22.36
N ASP A 30 -11.92 15.51 23.33
CA ASP A 30 -11.29 15.27 24.63
C ASP A 30 -10.75 13.82 24.62
N PRO A 31 -9.42 13.64 24.49
CA PRO A 31 -8.87 12.30 24.44
C PRO A 31 -9.22 11.56 25.71
N GLN A 32 -9.64 10.32 25.56
CA GLN A 32 -9.96 9.48 26.71
C GLN A 32 -8.80 9.51 27.71
N GLN A 33 -9.12 9.72 28.97
CA GLN A 33 -8.14 9.62 30.03
C GLN A 33 -7.67 8.18 30.14
N ARG A 34 -6.35 8.00 30.37
CA ARG A 34 -5.75 6.71 30.55
C ARG A 34 -6.48 5.86 31.58
N GLU A 35 -7.09 4.77 31.14
CA GLU A 35 -7.84 3.85 32.01
C GLU A 35 -6.98 2.75 32.63
N PHE A 36 -5.93 2.32 31.92
CA PHE A 36 -5.12 1.17 32.30
C PHE A 36 -3.76 1.60 32.86
N ASN A 37 -3.48 1.17 34.05
CA ASN A 37 -2.24 1.49 34.77
C ASN A 37 -1.15 0.48 34.44
N THR A 38 -0.87 0.28 33.15
CA THR A 38 0.21 -0.60 32.73
C THR A 38 1.55 -0.09 33.26
N LYS A 39 2.41 -1.02 33.70
CA LYS A 39 3.70 -0.68 34.31
C LYS A 39 4.60 0.14 33.37
N ASN A 40 4.58 -0.21 32.10
CA ASN A 40 5.34 0.42 31.05
C ASN A 40 4.35 1.09 30.09
N PHE A 41 4.60 2.34 29.76
CA PHE A 41 3.72 3.11 28.90
C PHE A 41 4.53 4.18 28.16
N TYR A 42 4.38 4.18 26.82
CA TYR A 42 5.06 5.15 25.99
C TYR A 42 4.29 6.49 25.95
N THR A 43 4.98 7.58 26.20
CA THR A 43 4.38 8.92 26.21
C THR A 43 4.89 9.84 25.10
N GLY A 44 5.83 9.35 24.29
CA GLY A 44 6.41 10.13 23.18
C GLY A 44 5.44 10.28 22.00
N PRO A 45 5.88 10.96 20.93
CA PRO A 45 5.10 11.12 19.71
C PRO A 45 4.86 9.79 18.98
N LEU A 46 3.79 9.76 18.17
CA LEU A 46 3.44 8.66 17.30
C LEU A 46 3.42 9.14 15.84
N PHE A 47 3.64 8.22 14.90
CA PHE A 47 3.40 8.40 13.49
C PHE A 47 2.68 7.16 12.95
N ASP A 48 1.42 7.31 12.52
CA ASP A 48 0.61 6.20 12.03
C ASP A 48 0.97 5.87 10.58
N SER A 49 1.57 4.72 10.35
CA SER A 49 2.00 4.29 9.02
C SER A 49 0.88 3.70 8.17
N HIS A 50 -0.36 3.66 8.64
CA HIS A 50 -1.50 3.18 7.87
C HIS A 50 -2.84 3.75 8.35
N LEU A 51 -3.39 4.69 7.57
CA LEU A 51 -4.70 5.26 7.82
C LEU A 51 -5.45 5.52 6.51
N HIS A 52 -6.63 4.94 6.35
CA HIS A 52 -7.51 5.21 5.22
C HIS A 52 -8.18 6.57 5.37
N MET A 53 -7.98 7.43 4.38
CA MET A 53 -8.49 8.80 4.41
C MET A 53 -9.99 8.85 4.12
N PRO A 54 -10.70 9.89 4.59
CA PRO A 54 -12.12 10.08 4.33
C PRO A 54 -12.47 9.96 2.84
N LEU A 55 -13.54 9.22 2.52
CA LEU A 55 -14.06 9.12 1.17
C LEU A 55 -14.84 10.39 0.80
N LEU A 56 -14.67 10.84 -0.44
CA LEU A 56 -15.48 11.95 -1.00
C LEU A 56 -16.93 11.55 -1.26
N PHE A 57 -17.17 10.25 -1.44
CA PHE A 57 -18.50 9.69 -1.69
C PHE A 57 -18.69 8.43 -0.85
N THR A 58 -19.61 8.51 0.11
CA THR A 58 -20.15 7.34 0.80
C THR A 58 -21.10 6.60 -0.13
N GLN A 59 -20.62 5.87 -1.10
CA GLN A 59 -21.42 4.85 -1.73
C GLN A 59 -21.28 3.58 -0.91
N SER A 60 -22.20 3.40 0.03
CA SER A 60 -22.43 2.13 0.67
C SER A 60 -22.73 1.08 -0.38
N PHE A 61 -21.79 0.19 -0.67
CA PHE A 61 -22.18 -1.10 -1.19
C PHE A 61 -22.97 -1.78 -0.07
N ALA A 62 -24.21 -2.14 -0.37
CA ALA A 62 -25.14 -2.69 0.59
C ALA A 62 -24.66 -4.05 1.11
N PHE A 63 -23.91 -4.01 2.17
CA PHE A 63 -23.75 -5.10 3.10
C PHE A 63 -24.52 -4.74 4.38
N ASP A 64 -24.78 -5.68 5.28
CA ASP A 64 -25.52 -5.52 6.54
C ASP A 64 -25.14 -4.24 7.30
N GLU A 65 -25.98 -3.75 8.20
CA GLU A 65 -25.73 -2.52 9.00
C GLU A 65 -24.34 -2.47 9.64
N ILE A 66 -23.75 -3.60 10.03
CA ILE A 66 -22.39 -3.71 10.58
C ILE A 66 -21.34 -3.45 9.51
N ALA A 67 -21.59 -3.84 8.26
CA ALA A 67 -20.70 -3.61 7.14
C ALA A 67 -20.82 -2.18 6.56
N GLN A 68 -21.84 -1.42 6.90
CA GLN A 68 -21.92 0.00 6.53
C GLN A 68 -20.88 0.82 7.28
N ASP A 69 -20.53 0.42 8.51
CA ASP A 69 -19.42 1.01 9.26
C ASP A 69 -18.03 0.53 8.79
N ALA A 70 -17.99 -0.49 7.93
CA ALA A 70 -16.77 -1.09 7.40
C ALA A 70 -16.35 -0.53 6.02
N VAL A 71 -16.97 0.55 5.57
CA VAL A 71 -16.54 1.20 4.32
C VAL A 71 -15.17 1.82 4.54
N LEU A 72 -14.25 1.57 3.61
CA LEU A 72 -12.98 2.28 3.54
C LEU A 72 -13.28 3.76 3.38
N GLY A 73 -13.13 4.51 4.45
CA GLY A 73 -13.49 5.90 4.57
C GLY A 73 -14.07 6.20 5.93
N THR A 74 -14.21 7.46 6.25
CA THR A 74 -14.59 7.92 7.59
C THR A 74 -15.61 9.03 7.49
N ASP A 75 -16.44 9.17 8.52
CA ASP A 75 -17.32 10.31 8.68
C ASP A 75 -16.61 11.54 9.31
N ILE A 76 -15.33 11.38 9.63
CA ILE A 76 -14.53 12.46 10.22
C ILE A 76 -14.08 13.45 9.13
N THR A 77 -14.10 14.73 9.45
CA THR A 77 -13.50 15.76 8.59
C THR A 77 -11.98 15.77 8.73
N ILE A 78 -11.27 16.35 7.74
CA ILE A 78 -9.81 16.53 7.85
C ILE A 78 -9.45 17.34 9.10
N GLU A 79 -10.19 18.40 9.39
CA GLU A 79 -10.02 19.22 10.61
C GLU A 79 -10.20 18.38 11.88
N GLY A 80 -11.22 17.55 11.92
CA GLY A 80 -11.47 16.63 13.03
C GLY A 80 -10.34 15.61 13.21
N LEU A 81 -9.84 15.05 12.11
CA LEU A 81 -8.70 14.12 12.13
C LEU A 81 -7.43 14.79 12.67
N ILE A 82 -7.09 16.00 12.19
CA ILE A 82 -5.93 16.75 12.68
C ILE A 82 -6.11 17.09 14.16
N CYS A 83 -7.32 17.46 14.58
CA CYS A 83 -7.62 17.70 15.99
C CYS A 83 -7.36 16.44 16.86
N GLN A 84 -7.84 15.27 16.43
CA GLN A 84 -7.55 14.02 17.14
C GLN A 84 -6.06 13.76 17.20
N MET A 85 -5.35 13.87 16.08
CA MET A 85 -3.89 13.69 16.03
C MET A 85 -3.17 14.59 17.04
N ASP A 86 -3.54 15.88 17.13
CA ASP A 86 -2.93 16.83 18.07
C ASP A 86 -3.16 16.41 19.51
N LYS A 87 -4.38 16.01 19.85
CA LYS A 87 -4.75 15.59 21.21
C LYS A 87 -4.11 14.25 21.61
N GLU A 88 -3.92 13.37 20.64
CA GLU A 88 -3.30 12.04 20.86
C GLU A 88 -1.78 12.06 20.67
N ASN A 89 -1.14 13.21 20.44
CA ASN A 89 0.29 13.36 20.16
C ASN A 89 0.76 12.46 18.99
N ILE A 90 -0.02 12.49 17.89
CA ILE A 90 0.31 11.85 16.62
C ILE A 90 0.86 12.92 15.68
N ASN A 91 2.16 12.88 15.38
CA ASN A 91 2.83 13.91 14.59
C ASN A 91 2.45 13.87 13.12
N GLY A 92 2.24 12.68 12.57
CA GLY A 92 1.93 12.48 11.16
C GLY A 92 1.31 11.14 10.89
N ILE A 93 0.79 11.00 9.68
CA ILE A 93 0.19 9.76 9.20
C ILE A 93 0.57 9.51 7.74
N PHE A 94 0.63 8.23 7.32
CA PHE A 94 0.47 7.85 5.93
C PHE A 94 -1.02 7.75 5.64
N GLY A 95 -1.54 8.71 4.90
CA GLY A 95 -2.96 8.81 4.57
C GLY A 95 -3.26 8.21 3.20
N PHE A 96 -4.04 7.12 3.17
CA PHE A 96 -4.38 6.38 1.96
C PHE A 96 -5.63 6.95 1.32
N TYR A 97 -5.45 7.73 0.27
CA TYR A 97 -6.53 8.35 -0.50
C TYR A 97 -6.97 7.42 -1.62
N GLN A 98 -8.21 6.99 -1.60
CA GLN A 98 -8.77 6.17 -2.66
C GLN A 98 -8.86 6.94 -3.98
N ILE A 99 -8.42 6.29 -5.06
CA ILE A 99 -8.49 6.85 -6.41
C ILE A 99 -9.07 5.84 -7.40
N ASP A 100 -9.88 6.36 -8.30
CA ASP A 100 -10.31 5.72 -9.54
C ASP A 100 -10.47 6.78 -10.64
N ASP A 101 -10.88 6.39 -11.83
CA ASP A 101 -11.02 7.32 -12.95
C ASP A 101 -12.08 8.41 -12.73
N PHE A 102 -13.05 8.18 -11.86
CA PHE A 102 -14.17 9.10 -11.62
C PHE A 102 -13.86 10.13 -10.52
N ILE A 103 -13.07 9.75 -9.53
CA ILE A 103 -12.79 10.58 -8.35
C ILE A 103 -11.36 11.13 -8.29
N LEU A 104 -10.50 10.77 -9.25
CA LEU A 104 -9.07 11.12 -9.24
C LEU A 104 -8.84 12.63 -8.97
N GLU A 105 -9.50 13.49 -9.75
CA GLU A 105 -9.27 14.95 -9.61
C GLU A 105 -9.71 15.48 -8.25
N GLN A 106 -10.86 15.01 -7.75
CA GLN A 106 -11.37 15.41 -6.44
C GLN A 106 -10.47 14.92 -5.31
N THR A 107 -10.01 13.68 -5.41
CA THR A 107 -9.14 13.07 -4.40
C THR A 107 -7.77 13.75 -4.36
N ILE A 108 -7.14 14.00 -5.50
CA ILE A 108 -5.87 14.73 -5.55
C ILE A 108 -6.04 16.17 -5.05
N LYS A 109 -7.17 16.81 -5.38
CA LYS A 109 -7.48 18.14 -4.81
C LYS A 109 -7.57 18.11 -3.30
N LEU A 110 -8.26 17.12 -2.72
CA LEU A 110 -8.38 16.95 -1.28
C LEU A 110 -7.00 16.76 -0.64
N ALA A 111 -6.16 15.89 -1.22
CA ALA A 111 -4.80 15.66 -0.73
C ALA A 111 -3.96 16.94 -0.78
N LYS A 112 -4.04 17.69 -1.90
CA LYS A 112 -3.34 18.98 -2.04
C LYS A 112 -3.83 20.01 -1.03
N ASP A 113 -5.13 20.19 -0.89
CA ASP A 113 -5.71 21.14 0.05
C ASP A 113 -5.35 20.79 1.51
N THR A 114 -5.25 19.47 1.81
CA THR A 114 -4.79 18.97 3.11
C THR A 114 -3.34 19.33 3.36
N GLU A 115 -2.44 19.08 2.39
CA GLU A 115 -1.02 19.44 2.53
C GLU A 115 -0.82 20.96 2.63
N ASP A 116 -1.53 21.75 1.82
CA ASP A 116 -1.44 23.22 1.86
C ASP A 116 -1.87 23.77 3.23
N LYS A 117 -2.88 23.18 3.87
CA LYS A 117 -3.42 23.65 5.15
C LYS A 117 -2.68 23.09 6.36
N TYR A 118 -2.22 21.84 6.26
CA TYR A 118 -1.58 21.09 7.35
C TYR A 118 -0.28 20.42 6.89
N PRO A 119 0.73 21.20 6.48
CA PRO A 119 1.92 20.66 5.84
C PRO A 119 2.63 19.64 6.73
N GLY A 120 2.96 18.50 6.11
CA GLY A 120 3.67 17.39 6.75
C GLY A 120 2.86 16.56 7.76
N ARG A 121 1.55 16.85 7.93
CA ARG A 121 0.71 16.08 8.86
C ARG A 121 0.12 14.84 8.22
N VAL A 122 -0.21 14.89 6.93
CA VAL A 122 -0.76 13.78 6.17
C VAL A 122 0.13 13.53 4.95
N THR A 123 0.91 12.49 5.00
CA THR A 123 1.68 12.03 3.83
C THR A 123 0.76 11.33 2.86
N THR A 124 0.64 11.84 1.64
CA THR A 124 -0.29 11.33 0.64
C THR A 124 0.17 10.01 0.05
N PHE A 125 -0.58 8.96 0.32
CA PHE A 125 -0.56 7.68 -0.40
C PHE A 125 -1.80 7.61 -1.28
N ILE A 126 -1.65 7.20 -2.54
CA ILE A 126 -2.79 6.95 -3.43
C ILE A 126 -3.10 5.46 -3.48
N LEU A 127 -4.36 5.13 -3.17
CA LEU A 127 -4.87 3.76 -3.10
C LEU A 127 -5.76 3.49 -4.32
N PRO A 128 -5.29 2.73 -5.33
CA PRO A 128 -6.11 2.40 -6.48
C PRO A 128 -7.23 1.42 -6.08
N VAL A 129 -8.48 1.87 -6.21
CA VAL A 129 -9.67 1.05 -5.97
C VAL A 129 -10.43 0.91 -7.27
N SER A 130 -10.18 -0.15 -8.01
CA SER A 130 -10.98 -0.49 -9.18
C SER A 130 -11.56 -1.88 -9.04
N MET A 131 -12.84 -2.03 -9.32
CA MET A 131 -13.48 -3.35 -9.38
C MET A 131 -13.05 -4.16 -10.61
N THR A 132 -12.49 -3.49 -11.62
CA THR A 132 -12.20 -4.10 -12.91
C THR A 132 -10.70 -4.16 -13.23
N LEU A 133 -9.92 -3.18 -12.82
CA LEU A 133 -8.47 -3.12 -13.02
C LEU A 133 -7.82 -2.45 -11.79
N PRO A 134 -7.14 -3.23 -10.97
CA PRO A 134 -6.60 -2.75 -9.69
C PRO A 134 -5.35 -1.88 -9.81
N LEU A 135 -4.76 -1.83 -10.98
CA LEU A 135 -3.58 -1.01 -11.25
C LEU A 135 -3.92 0.13 -12.20
N ILE A 136 -3.34 1.28 -11.91
CA ILE A 136 -3.30 2.39 -12.86
C ILE A 136 -2.30 2.02 -13.94
N GLU A 137 -2.68 2.19 -15.21
CA GLU A 137 -1.73 1.99 -16.31
C GLU A 137 -0.45 2.80 -16.08
N PRO A 138 0.75 2.22 -16.33
CA PRO A 138 2.03 2.86 -16.01
C PRO A 138 2.17 4.29 -16.54
N GLN A 139 1.75 4.56 -17.79
CA GLN A 139 1.83 5.91 -18.38
C GLN A 139 0.89 6.91 -17.70
N LYS A 140 -0.26 6.45 -17.20
CA LYS A 140 -1.19 7.28 -16.44
C LYS A 140 -0.65 7.54 -15.05
N LEU A 141 -0.10 6.51 -14.40
CA LEU A 141 0.54 6.62 -13.09
C LEU A 141 1.72 7.60 -13.15
N ASP A 142 2.56 7.53 -14.18
CA ASP A 142 3.68 8.45 -14.38
C ASP A 142 3.21 9.91 -14.42
N LYS A 143 2.13 10.20 -15.15
CA LYS A 143 1.52 11.54 -15.18
C LYS A 143 0.92 11.97 -13.84
N ILE A 144 0.32 11.04 -13.11
CA ILE A 144 -0.21 11.33 -11.78
C ILE A 144 0.94 11.70 -10.84
N LEU A 145 2.05 10.95 -10.87
CA LEU A 145 3.19 11.19 -9.99
C LEU A 145 4.02 12.41 -10.39
N ASP A 146 4.02 12.83 -11.65
CA ASP A 146 4.71 14.05 -12.09
C ASP A 146 3.88 15.34 -11.89
N GLY A 147 2.65 15.24 -11.38
CA GLY A 147 1.78 16.38 -11.10
C GLY A 147 0.91 16.84 -12.27
N THR A 148 0.89 16.10 -13.39
CA THR A 148 0.12 16.40 -14.60
C THR A 148 -1.06 15.46 -14.84
N GLY A 149 -1.38 14.62 -13.88
CA GLY A 149 -2.43 13.58 -13.98
C GLY A 149 -3.85 14.11 -13.96
N THR A 150 -4.09 15.40 -13.64
CA THR A 150 -5.41 16.03 -13.65
C THR A 150 -5.55 16.98 -14.84
N SER A 151 -6.79 17.17 -15.32
CA SER A 151 -7.07 18.07 -16.46
C SER A 151 -7.28 19.51 -16.03
N SER A 152 -7.68 19.75 -14.79
CA SER A 152 -8.19 21.04 -14.31
C SER A 152 -7.13 21.89 -13.59
N TYR A 153 -6.07 21.28 -13.07
CA TYR A 153 -5.00 21.96 -12.32
C TYR A 153 -3.72 21.12 -12.27
N GLN A 154 -2.62 21.78 -11.92
CA GLN A 154 -1.34 21.13 -11.65
C GLN A 154 -1.08 21.12 -10.13
N TYR A 155 -0.32 20.15 -9.68
CA TYR A 155 0.12 20.01 -8.30
C TYR A 155 1.61 19.65 -8.26
N SER A 156 2.20 19.72 -7.08
CA SER A 156 3.61 19.37 -6.90
C SER A 156 3.84 17.88 -7.21
N ASN A 157 4.86 17.57 -7.98
CA ASN A 157 5.34 16.19 -8.15
C ASN A 157 5.87 15.57 -6.86
N ASP A 158 5.94 16.34 -5.78
CA ASP A 158 6.33 15.91 -4.44
C ASP A 158 5.12 15.66 -3.52
N LEU A 159 3.88 15.85 -4.01
CA LEU A 159 2.65 15.68 -3.24
C LEU A 159 2.43 14.21 -2.86
N ILE A 160 2.61 13.29 -3.81
CA ILE A 160 2.34 11.87 -3.61
C ILE A 160 3.63 11.16 -3.22
N LYS A 161 3.63 10.53 -2.04
CA LYS A 161 4.78 9.82 -1.47
C LYS A 161 4.62 8.31 -1.43
N GLY A 162 3.39 7.82 -1.61
CA GLY A 162 3.11 6.40 -1.57
C GLY A 162 2.06 5.95 -2.58
N TYR A 163 2.13 4.67 -2.94
CA TYR A 163 1.23 3.97 -3.84
C TYR A 163 0.79 2.64 -3.23
N GLY A 164 -0.47 2.39 -3.17
CA GLY A 164 -1.07 1.22 -2.49
C GLY A 164 -1.99 1.71 -1.35
N GLU A 165 -2.56 0.87 -0.61
CA GLU A 165 -2.31 -0.54 -0.33
C GLU A 165 -2.65 -1.43 -1.55
N LEU A 166 -1.69 -2.22 -2.01
CA LEU A 166 -1.94 -3.22 -3.04
C LEU A 166 -2.41 -4.52 -2.34
N ALA A 167 -3.73 -4.64 -2.19
CA ALA A 167 -4.36 -5.76 -1.50
C ALA A 167 -4.40 -7.02 -2.39
N MET A 168 -3.32 -7.79 -2.42
CA MET A 168 -3.16 -8.97 -3.29
C MET A 168 -4.18 -10.09 -3.04
N TYR A 169 -4.95 -10.00 -1.96
CA TYR A 169 -6.05 -10.91 -1.63
C TYR A 169 -7.40 -10.49 -2.21
N GLY A 170 -7.54 -9.23 -2.63
CA GLY A 170 -8.82 -8.69 -3.13
C GLY A 170 -9.29 -9.34 -4.43
N PRO A 171 -10.59 -9.26 -4.74
CA PRO A 171 -11.17 -9.83 -5.97
C PRO A 171 -10.49 -9.34 -7.25
N SER A 172 -10.01 -8.11 -7.22
CA SER A 172 -9.33 -7.45 -8.33
C SER A 172 -7.93 -8.01 -8.62
N TYR A 173 -7.30 -8.67 -7.63
CA TYR A 173 -5.96 -9.23 -7.74
C TYR A 173 -5.94 -10.75 -7.68
N VAL A 174 -7.09 -11.41 -7.85
CA VAL A 174 -7.16 -12.88 -7.84
C VAL A 174 -6.19 -13.45 -8.88
N GLY A 175 -5.19 -14.18 -8.40
CA GLY A 175 -4.15 -14.80 -9.24
C GLY A 175 -2.93 -13.93 -9.52
N ALA A 176 -2.94 -12.64 -9.21
CA ALA A 176 -1.78 -11.77 -9.38
C ALA A 176 -0.71 -12.00 -8.31
N ASN A 177 0.55 -11.86 -8.69
CA ASN A 177 1.70 -11.92 -7.81
C ASN A 177 2.46 -10.59 -7.82
N PRO A 178 3.12 -10.22 -6.72
CA PRO A 178 3.90 -8.98 -6.67
C PRO A 178 5.02 -8.88 -7.71
N ASP A 179 5.50 -9.99 -8.24
CA ASP A 179 6.52 -10.07 -9.30
C ASP A 179 5.96 -10.23 -10.71
N ASP A 180 4.64 -10.12 -10.90
CA ASP A 180 4.05 -10.11 -12.24
C ASP A 180 4.52 -8.85 -13.02
N PRO A 181 4.70 -8.94 -14.34
CA PRO A 181 5.31 -7.88 -15.14
C PRO A 181 4.65 -6.50 -14.99
N ILE A 182 3.33 -6.45 -14.86
CA ILE A 182 2.61 -5.18 -14.69
C ILE A 182 3.01 -4.47 -13.37
N PHE A 183 3.28 -5.23 -12.30
CA PHE A 183 3.76 -4.68 -11.03
C PHE A 183 5.23 -4.27 -11.16
N LEU A 184 6.06 -5.04 -11.87
CA LEU A 184 7.45 -4.67 -12.10
C LEU A 184 7.57 -3.36 -12.89
N GLU A 185 6.70 -3.12 -13.88
CA GLU A 185 6.61 -1.81 -14.56
C GLU A 185 6.14 -0.70 -13.60
N THR A 186 5.13 -0.99 -12.79
CA THR A 186 4.67 -0.05 -11.77
C THR A 186 5.81 0.34 -10.83
N TYR A 187 6.60 -0.62 -10.33
CA TYR A 187 7.72 -0.34 -9.43
C TYR A 187 8.80 0.54 -10.06
N LYS A 188 9.07 0.41 -11.36
CA LYS A 188 9.99 1.30 -12.08
C LYS A 188 9.49 2.74 -12.09
N ILE A 189 8.19 2.94 -12.29
CA ILE A 189 7.58 4.27 -12.21
C ILE A 189 7.70 4.82 -10.78
N LEU A 190 7.41 4.00 -9.76
CA LEU A 190 7.55 4.41 -8.36
C LEU A 190 8.99 4.77 -8.01
N GLN A 191 9.97 4.00 -8.49
CA GLN A 191 11.41 4.29 -8.34
C GLN A 191 11.80 5.63 -8.97
N LYS A 192 11.32 5.90 -10.19
CA LYS A 192 11.57 7.16 -10.90
C LYS A 192 11.15 8.37 -10.06
N HIS A 193 10.02 8.27 -9.36
CA HIS A 193 9.42 9.34 -8.56
C HIS A 193 9.76 9.26 -7.06
N ASP A 194 10.61 8.32 -6.63
CA ASP A 194 10.94 8.07 -5.19
C ASP A 194 9.69 7.86 -4.34
N VAL A 195 8.77 7.03 -4.82
CA VAL A 195 7.48 6.73 -4.21
C VAL A 195 7.51 5.37 -3.53
N ILE A 196 7.05 5.32 -2.28
CA ILE A 196 6.92 4.11 -1.47
C ILE A 196 5.79 3.24 -2.03
N VAL A 197 5.97 1.92 -2.10
CA VAL A 197 4.87 1.01 -2.39
C VAL A 197 4.42 0.27 -1.14
N MET A 198 3.12 0.27 -0.87
CA MET A 198 2.55 -0.57 0.18
C MET A 198 1.88 -1.80 -0.40
N ILE A 199 2.24 -2.97 0.12
CA ILE A 199 1.71 -4.26 -0.32
C ILE A 199 1.10 -5.00 0.86
N HIS A 200 -0.16 -5.39 0.71
CA HIS A 200 -0.81 -6.38 1.55
C HIS A 200 -0.68 -7.74 0.86
N PRO A 201 0.18 -8.65 1.36
CA PRO A 201 0.40 -9.93 0.73
C PRO A 201 -0.88 -10.76 0.68
N LYS A 202 -0.97 -11.64 -0.32
CA LYS A 202 -2.11 -12.51 -0.52
C LYS A 202 -2.18 -13.57 0.57
N ASP A 203 -3.41 -13.83 0.97
CA ASP A 203 -3.83 -15.01 1.71
C ASP A 203 -3.51 -16.30 0.98
N ILE A 204 -2.42 -16.95 1.31
CA ILE A 204 -2.25 -18.32 0.83
C ILE A 204 -1.63 -19.19 1.92
N PRO A 205 -2.28 -20.31 2.24
CA PRO A 205 -1.71 -21.29 3.16
C PRO A 205 -0.39 -21.81 2.63
N LYS A 206 0.69 -21.69 3.41
CA LYS A 206 2.01 -22.28 3.21
C LYS A 206 2.97 -21.54 2.29
N SER A 207 3.83 -20.71 2.89
CA SER A 207 5.21 -20.35 2.41
C SER A 207 5.49 -20.09 0.91
N GLN A 208 4.55 -20.30 0.02
CA GLN A 208 4.75 -20.15 -1.43
C GLN A 208 4.65 -18.71 -1.93
N HIS A 209 4.04 -17.82 -1.14
CA HIS A 209 3.75 -16.44 -1.56
C HIS A 209 4.83 -15.45 -1.31
N LEU A 210 5.69 -15.74 -0.36
CA LEU A 210 6.81 -14.86 -0.10
C LEU A 210 7.84 -14.89 -1.21
N LYS A 211 7.87 -15.95 -2.03
CA LYS A 211 8.81 -15.97 -3.15
C LYS A 211 8.50 -14.86 -4.17
N PRO A 212 7.26 -14.69 -4.66
CA PRO A 212 6.94 -13.56 -5.53
C PRO A 212 7.20 -12.19 -4.89
N LEU A 213 6.85 -12.02 -3.61
CA LEU A 213 7.15 -10.77 -2.90
C LEU A 213 8.66 -10.54 -2.74
N SER A 214 9.41 -11.58 -2.36
CA SER A 214 10.86 -11.50 -2.26
C SER A 214 11.50 -11.18 -3.61
N ASN A 215 11.03 -11.79 -4.70
CA ASN A 215 11.50 -11.49 -6.05
C ASN A 215 11.21 -10.02 -6.44
N ALA A 216 10.00 -9.52 -6.16
CA ALA A 216 9.65 -8.14 -6.43
C ALA A 216 10.57 -7.15 -5.70
N ILE A 217 10.85 -7.39 -4.42
CA ILE A 217 11.73 -6.56 -3.60
C ILE A 217 13.18 -6.62 -4.12
N GLU A 218 13.67 -7.82 -4.42
CA GLU A 218 15.03 -8.05 -4.89
C GLU A 218 15.30 -7.42 -6.27
N LEU A 219 14.31 -7.48 -7.18
CA LEU A 219 14.39 -6.89 -8.52
C LEU A 219 14.29 -5.36 -8.51
N ASN A 220 13.83 -4.76 -7.43
CA ASN A 220 13.63 -3.32 -7.30
C ASN A 220 14.29 -2.76 -6.03
N PRO A 221 15.63 -2.84 -5.93
CA PRO A 221 16.35 -2.52 -4.68
C PRO A 221 16.26 -1.04 -4.26
N ASP A 222 15.94 -0.14 -5.18
CA ASP A 222 15.80 1.29 -4.92
C ASP A 222 14.35 1.69 -4.61
N VAL A 223 13.40 0.74 -4.64
CA VAL A 223 12.01 0.96 -4.23
C VAL A 223 11.86 0.57 -2.76
N LYS A 224 11.23 1.43 -1.97
CA LYS A 224 10.89 1.13 -0.58
C LYS A 224 9.57 0.35 -0.54
N PHE A 225 9.61 -0.88 -0.06
CA PHE A 225 8.44 -1.75 0.08
C PHE A 225 7.95 -1.72 1.52
N LEU A 226 6.77 -1.16 1.75
CA LEU A 226 6.07 -1.22 3.02
C LEU A 226 5.10 -2.39 2.99
N ILE A 227 5.37 -3.41 3.79
CA ILE A 227 4.54 -4.62 3.88
C ILE A 227 3.57 -4.44 5.05
N HIS A 228 2.35 -4.92 4.88
CA HIS A 228 1.29 -4.80 5.86
C HIS A 228 0.45 -6.10 5.90
N GLY A 229 -0.39 -6.29 6.91
CA GLY A 229 -1.44 -7.30 6.95
C GLY A 229 -0.99 -8.71 7.31
N CYS A 230 0.22 -8.91 7.78
CA CYS A 230 0.67 -10.22 8.22
C CYS A 230 0.20 -10.54 9.64
N SER A 231 -0.68 -11.50 9.76
CA SER A 231 -1.14 -12.02 11.05
C SER A 231 -1.02 -13.55 11.08
N ASP A 232 -0.70 -14.16 12.22
CA ASP A 232 -0.68 -15.63 12.31
C ASP A 232 -2.09 -16.24 12.38
N SER A 233 -3.12 -15.54 11.97
CA SER A 233 -4.51 -16.01 12.03
C SER A 233 -4.86 -17.06 10.98
N GLY A 234 -3.91 -17.39 10.07
CA GLY A 234 -4.07 -18.40 9.04
C GLY A 234 -4.56 -17.87 7.70
N PHE A 235 -4.78 -16.57 7.61
CA PHE A 235 -5.20 -15.89 6.39
C PHE A 235 -4.06 -15.14 5.70
N ASP A 236 -3.01 -14.74 6.43
CA ASP A 236 -1.94 -13.87 5.93
C ASP A 236 -0.56 -14.55 6.02
N CYS A 237 0.51 -13.79 5.76
CA CYS A 237 1.87 -14.30 5.87
C CYS A 237 2.28 -14.58 7.34
N TYR A 238 3.20 -15.50 7.53
CA TYR A 238 3.73 -15.81 8.85
C TYR A 238 4.76 -14.77 9.31
N ILE A 239 4.81 -14.50 10.63
CA ILE A 239 5.83 -13.63 11.25
C ILE A 239 7.25 -14.08 10.87
N SER A 240 7.49 -15.41 10.84
CA SER A 240 8.78 -15.98 10.45
C SER A 240 9.18 -15.64 9.02
N ASP A 241 8.21 -15.37 8.17
CA ASP A 241 8.45 -15.07 6.78
C ASP A 241 8.74 -13.57 6.59
N ILE A 242 8.01 -12.72 7.32
CA ILE A 242 8.37 -11.29 7.39
C ILE A 242 9.76 -11.11 7.98
N ALA A 243 10.12 -11.82 9.05
CA ALA A 243 11.47 -11.77 9.61
C ALA A 243 12.55 -12.14 8.58
N LYS A 244 12.30 -13.12 7.70
CA LYS A 244 13.23 -13.46 6.61
C LYS A 244 13.34 -12.33 5.57
N ILE A 245 12.21 -11.71 5.20
CA ILE A 245 12.21 -10.58 4.26
C ILE A 245 13.01 -9.42 4.85
N LEU A 246 12.70 -8.98 6.06
CA LEU A 246 13.37 -7.86 6.70
C LEU A 246 14.87 -8.12 6.87
N LYS A 247 15.27 -9.35 7.19
CA LYS A 247 16.67 -9.73 7.30
C LYS A 247 17.44 -9.66 5.99
N ASN A 248 16.79 -10.00 4.87
CA ASN A 248 17.49 -10.16 3.59
C ASN A 248 17.42 -8.89 2.74
N TYR A 249 16.43 -8.03 2.96
CA TYR A 249 16.14 -6.89 2.08
C TYR A 249 16.08 -5.57 2.87
N PRO A 250 17.10 -4.71 2.75
CA PRO A 250 17.16 -3.44 3.47
C PRO A 250 16.11 -2.42 3.01
N ASN A 251 15.54 -2.62 1.82
CA ASN A 251 14.47 -1.81 1.25
C ASN A 251 13.05 -2.32 1.59
N ALA A 252 12.95 -3.35 2.43
CA ALA A 252 11.68 -3.86 2.95
C ALA A 252 11.41 -3.31 4.35
N TYR A 253 10.19 -2.87 4.59
CA TYR A 253 9.69 -2.33 5.85
C TYR A 253 8.37 -3.03 6.21
N PHE A 254 7.99 -2.97 7.47
CA PHE A 254 6.76 -3.60 7.94
C PHE A 254 5.93 -2.65 8.81
N SER A 255 4.71 -2.35 8.37
CA SER A 255 3.70 -1.67 9.17
C SER A 255 2.94 -2.69 10.02
N LEU A 256 2.97 -2.52 11.32
CA LEU A 256 2.42 -3.48 12.25
C LEU A 256 1.20 -2.93 12.99
N ASP A 257 0.02 -3.45 12.66
CA ASP A 257 -1.28 -3.06 13.19
C ASP A 257 -1.78 -4.07 14.24
N THR A 258 -1.02 -4.24 15.31
CA THR A 258 -1.21 -5.31 16.30
C THR A 258 -2.58 -5.38 16.93
N HIS A 259 -3.22 -4.25 17.13
CA HIS A 259 -4.51 -4.18 17.83
C HIS A 259 -5.70 -4.53 16.92
N ILE A 260 -5.55 -4.42 15.61
CA ILE A 260 -6.60 -4.75 14.64
C ILE A 260 -6.63 -6.25 14.38
N PHE A 261 -5.48 -6.91 14.35
CA PHE A 261 -5.35 -8.33 14.00
C PHE A 261 -5.31 -9.28 15.20
N SER A 262 -5.48 -8.77 16.41
CA SER A 262 -5.53 -9.64 17.61
C SER A 262 -6.96 -9.96 18.01
N PRO A 263 -7.37 -11.25 18.04
CA PRO A 263 -8.63 -11.61 18.67
C PRO A 263 -8.67 -11.14 20.13
N PRO A 264 -9.78 -10.55 20.61
CA PRO A 264 -11.08 -10.46 19.96
C PRO A 264 -11.36 -9.16 19.20
N PHE A 265 -10.38 -8.32 18.88
CA PHE A 265 -10.56 -6.91 18.60
C PHE A 265 -10.33 -6.47 17.16
N GLY A 266 -9.83 -7.30 16.31
CA GLY A 266 -9.63 -6.94 14.93
C GLY A 266 -10.79 -7.35 14.04
N ALA A 267 -10.48 -7.98 12.95
CA ALA A 267 -11.44 -8.66 12.09
C ALA A 267 -12.62 -9.33 12.83
N PRO A 268 -12.51 -9.80 14.11
CA PRO A 268 -13.65 -10.31 14.85
C PRO A 268 -14.79 -9.32 15.11
N TYR A 269 -14.54 -8.00 15.10
CA TYR A 269 -15.69 -7.08 15.15
C TYR A 269 -16.54 -7.22 13.89
N MET A 270 -15.90 -7.46 12.75
CA MET A 270 -16.58 -7.78 11.48
C MET A 270 -17.09 -9.22 11.42
N TYR A 271 -16.44 -10.16 12.14
CA TYR A 271 -16.74 -11.59 12.06
C TYR A 271 -17.27 -12.18 13.37
N ASP A 272 -17.15 -11.48 14.51
CA ASP A 272 -17.76 -11.88 15.77
C ASP A 272 -19.20 -11.34 15.85
N HIS A 273 -20.12 -12.08 15.28
CA HIS A 273 -21.55 -11.79 15.33
C HIS A 273 -22.13 -11.64 16.74
N THR A 274 -21.33 -11.79 17.79
CA THR A 274 -21.74 -11.55 19.18
C THR A 274 -21.47 -10.09 19.61
N ILE A 275 -20.69 -9.33 18.85
CA ILE A 275 -20.42 -7.89 19.08
C ILE A 275 -21.23 -7.10 18.06
N ASN A 276 -22.30 -6.47 18.52
CA ASN A 276 -23.25 -5.75 17.69
C ASN A 276 -23.49 -4.31 18.18
N SER A 277 -22.65 -3.82 19.09
CA SER A 277 -22.67 -2.42 19.48
C SER A 277 -21.29 -1.93 19.95
N LYS A 278 -21.09 -0.61 19.91
CA LYS A 278 -19.89 0.09 20.42
C LYS A 278 -19.65 -0.26 21.88
N GLU A 279 -20.68 -0.27 22.71
CA GLU A 279 -20.58 -0.55 24.15
C GLU A 279 -20.10 -1.98 24.42
N GLN A 280 -20.55 -2.94 23.61
CA GLN A 280 -20.09 -4.33 23.71
C GLN A 280 -18.63 -4.45 23.30
N PHE A 281 -18.22 -3.76 22.24
CA PHE A 281 -16.82 -3.69 21.83
C PHE A 281 -15.95 -3.11 22.96
N ILE A 282 -16.29 -1.94 23.47
CA ILE A 282 -15.55 -1.27 24.54
C ILE A 282 -15.47 -2.13 25.80
N SER A 283 -16.59 -2.73 26.21
CA SER A 283 -16.62 -3.61 27.39
C SER A 283 -15.68 -4.80 27.23
N LYS A 284 -15.68 -5.42 26.04
CA LYS A 284 -14.83 -6.57 25.74
C LYS A 284 -13.35 -6.18 25.62
N PHE A 285 -13.08 -5.03 24.98
CA PHE A 285 -11.75 -4.47 24.89
C PHE A 285 -11.14 -4.19 26.27
N LYS A 286 -11.87 -3.51 27.14
CA LYS A 286 -11.45 -3.23 28.51
C LYS A 286 -11.22 -4.50 29.32
N GLN A 287 -12.07 -5.51 29.16
CA GLN A 287 -11.94 -6.80 29.87
C GLN A 287 -10.62 -7.51 29.54
N TYR A 288 -10.12 -7.40 28.32
CA TYR A 288 -8.99 -8.17 27.84
C TYR A 288 -7.72 -7.37 27.59
N PHE A 289 -7.74 -6.07 27.81
CA PHE A 289 -6.68 -5.12 27.46
C PHE A 289 -5.28 -5.60 27.86
N GLU A 290 -5.04 -5.82 29.15
CA GLU A 290 -3.72 -6.20 29.67
C GLU A 290 -3.26 -7.55 29.11
N ARG A 291 -4.17 -8.52 29.07
CA ARG A 291 -3.89 -9.84 28.50
C ARG A 291 -3.44 -9.74 27.04
N ASP A 292 -4.10 -8.92 26.26
CA ASP A 292 -3.85 -8.81 24.82
C ASP A 292 -2.59 -7.98 24.53
N VAL A 293 -2.29 -6.97 25.33
CA VAL A 293 -0.98 -6.28 25.30
C VAL A 293 0.16 -7.30 25.56
N ASP A 294 0.03 -8.12 26.61
CA ASP A 294 1.03 -9.14 26.93
C ASP A 294 1.19 -10.20 25.85
N ASN A 295 0.08 -10.64 25.25
CA ASN A 295 0.10 -11.63 24.18
C ASN A 295 0.76 -11.05 22.91
N ASN A 296 0.45 -9.82 22.55
CA ASN A 296 1.05 -9.17 21.40
C ASN A 296 2.54 -8.87 21.61
N LEU A 297 2.95 -8.49 22.83
CA LEU A 297 4.38 -8.38 23.16
C LEU A 297 5.10 -9.72 22.99
N LYS A 298 4.55 -10.83 23.49
CA LYS A 298 5.15 -12.15 23.28
C LYS A 298 5.26 -12.52 21.81
N LYS A 299 4.32 -12.07 21.00
CA LYS A 299 4.24 -12.39 19.58
C LYS A 299 5.20 -11.53 18.75
N TRP A 300 5.20 -10.22 18.95
CA TRP A 300 5.79 -9.23 18.04
C TRP A 300 7.10 -8.61 18.54
N LYS A 301 7.35 -8.56 19.86
CA LYS A 301 8.50 -7.86 20.43
C LYS A 301 9.82 -8.30 19.76
N LYS A 302 10.01 -9.60 19.59
CA LYS A 302 11.24 -10.14 19.01
C LYS A 302 11.55 -9.61 17.62
N ILE A 303 10.57 -9.60 16.70
CA ILE A 303 10.81 -9.11 15.33
C ILE A 303 11.07 -7.61 15.30
N ILE A 304 10.40 -6.83 16.15
CA ILE A 304 10.60 -5.38 16.26
C ILE A 304 12.05 -5.09 16.73
N GLU A 305 12.51 -5.81 17.73
CA GLU A 305 13.85 -5.61 18.33
C GLU A 305 14.98 -6.19 17.49
N GLU A 306 14.74 -7.22 16.69
CA GLU A 306 15.69 -7.76 15.72
C GLU A 306 15.79 -6.91 14.44
N HIS A 307 14.73 -6.15 14.10
CA HIS A 307 14.65 -5.28 12.90
C HIS A 307 14.22 -3.85 13.27
N PRO A 308 14.97 -3.17 14.17
CA PRO A 308 14.53 -1.93 14.79
C PRO A 308 14.40 -0.74 13.84
N ASP A 309 15.01 -0.82 12.65
CA ASP A 309 14.98 0.25 11.63
C ASP A 309 14.00 -0.03 10.48
N GLN A 310 13.27 -1.16 10.54
CA GLN A 310 12.41 -1.60 9.44
C GLN A 310 10.95 -1.85 9.87
N VAL A 311 10.67 -1.96 11.16
CA VAL A 311 9.30 -2.19 11.66
C VAL A 311 8.77 -0.90 12.26
N MET A 312 7.53 -0.54 11.91
CA MET A 312 6.89 0.69 12.36
C MET A 312 5.45 0.46 12.81
N TRP A 313 4.99 1.36 13.65
CA TRP A 313 3.63 1.36 14.16
C TRP A 313 2.64 1.84 13.11
N GLY A 314 1.50 1.15 13.01
CA GLY A 314 0.35 1.53 12.23
C GLY A 314 -0.94 1.17 12.93
N MET A 315 -2.06 1.73 12.52
CA MET A 315 -3.37 1.43 13.10
C MET A 315 -4.37 0.87 12.10
N ASP A 316 -4.12 0.97 10.80
CA ASP A 316 -5.07 0.60 9.73
C ASP A 316 -6.48 1.15 10.02
N ARG A 317 -6.54 2.42 10.43
CA ARG A 317 -7.80 3.12 10.66
C ARG A 317 -8.53 3.27 9.33
N GLY A 318 -9.77 2.83 9.27
CA GLY A 318 -10.58 2.91 8.06
C GLY A 318 -12.09 2.80 8.33
N TYR A 319 -12.46 2.39 9.53
CA TYR A 319 -13.85 2.29 9.95
C TYR A 319 -14.28 3.53 10.72
N SER A 320 -15.53 3.99 10.57
CA SER A 320 -16.04 5.18 11.23
C SER A 320 -15.86 5.14 12.75
N TRP A 321 -16.08 3.99 13.37
CA TRP A 321 -15.91 3.80 14.81
C TRP A 321 -14.45 3.90 15.31
N HIS A 322 -13.44 3.78 14.45
CA HIS A 322 -12.04 4.02 14.81
C HIS A 322 -11.76 5.50 15.15
N PHE A 323 -12.61 6.41 14.70
CA PHE A 323 -12.51 7.85 14.93
C PHE A 323 -13.46 8.34 16.04
N ASP A 324 -14.20 7.42 16.66
CA ASP A 324 -14.93 7.71 17.89
C ASP A 324 -13.96 8.02 19.01
N GLU A 325 -14.25 9.04 19.82
CA GLU A 325 -13.32 9.55 20.86
C GLU A 325 -12.93 8.45 21.86
N GLU A 326 -13.90 7.66 22.30
CA GLU A 326 -13.66 6.58 23.29
C GLU A 326 -12.94 5.40 22.67
N VAL A 327 -13.39 4.93 21.50
CA VAL A 327 -12.78 3.80 20.81
C VAL A 327 -11.36 4.14 20.32
N GLY A 328 -11.20 5.27 19.64
CA GLY A 328 -9.89 5.74 19.17
C GLY A 328 -8.92 5.96 20.33
N GLY A 329 -9.39 6.58 21.41
CA GLY A 329 -8.57 6.78 22.62
C GLY A 329 -8.10 5.47 23.24
N LEU A 330 -8.97 4.44 23.32
CA LEU A 330 -8.59 3.10 23.79
C LEU A 330 -7.56 2.44 22.89
N LEU A 331 -7.69 2.56 21.57
CA LEU A 331 -6.74 2.01 20.60
C LEU A 331 -5.36 2.67 20.73
N VAL A 332 -5.32 3.99 20.94
CA VAL A 332 -4.07 4.73 21.17
C VAL A 332 -3.47 4.37 22.52
N GLU A 333 -4.27 4.23 23.59
CA GLU A 333 -3.80 3.78 24.90
C GLU A 333 -3.19 2.37 24.81
N TYR A 334 -3.84 1.48 24.09
CA TYR A 334 -3.33 0.14 23.82
C TYR A 334 -1.99 0.16 23.09
N SER A 335 -1.90 0.93 22.02
CA SER A 335 -0.66 1.10 21.26
C SER A 335 0.47 1.61 22.14
N ARG A 336 0.22 2.59 23.00
CA ARG A 336 1.20 3.14 23.94
C ARG A 336 1.62 2.15 25.02
N ALA A 337 0.70 1.32 25.52
CA ALA A 337 1.02 0.25 26.44
C ALA A 337 1.88 -0.84 25.77
N PHE A 338 1.58 -1.20 24.54
CA PHE A 338 2.38 -2.13 23.75
C PHE A 338 3.78 -1.58 23.49
N ILE A 339 3.91 -0.34 22.98
CA ILE A 339 5.20 0.31 22.71
C ILE A 339 6.03 0.41 24.00
N GLY A 340 5.40 0.76 25.13
CA GLY A 340 6.06 0.82 26.43
C GLY A 340 6.65 -0.53 26.90
N GLY A 341 6.14 -1.64 26.38
CA GLY A 341 6.66 -2.98 26.64
C GLY A 341 7.87 -3.40 25.78
N LEU A 342 8.23 -2.61 24.77
CA LEU A 342 9.44 -2.80 23.97
C LEU A 342 10.67 -2.30 24.72
N ASP A 343 11.85 -2.68 24.26
CA ASP A 343 13.10 -2.14 24.79
C ASP A 343 13.18 -0.62 24.53
N PRO A 344 13.61 0.17 25.51
CA PRO A 344 13.60 1.64 25.40
C PRO A 344 14.32 2.19 24.16
N GLU A 345 15.36 1.51 23.69
CA GLU A 345 16.16 1.93 22.53
C GLU A 345 15.40 1.81 21.20
N VAL A 346 14.35 0.97 21.14
CA VAL A 346 13.57 0.74 19.90
C VAL A 346 12.20 1.43 19.94
N GLN A 347 11.73 1.89 21.09
CA GLN A 347 10.39 2.48 21.23
C GLN A 347 10.14 3.64 20.27
N GLU A 348 11.03 4.62 20.24
CA GLU A 348 10.88 5.78 19.34
C GLU A 348 11.04 5.41 17.86
N LYS A 349 11.92 4.44 17.55
CA LYS A 349 12.07 3.94 16.16
C LYS A 349 10.77 3.35 15.67
N TYR A 350 10.20 2.44 16.44
CA TYR A 350 8.92 1.80 16.13
C TYR A 350 7.76 2.80 16.13
N ALA A 351 7.70 3.70 17.11
CA ALA A 351 6.58 4.61 17.30
C ALA A 351 6.46 5.67 16.19
N TYR A 352 7.56 6.20 15.67
CA TYR A 352 7.51 7.30 14.70
C TYR A 352 8.75 7.45 13.81
N LYS A 353 9.98 7.22 14.31
CA LYS A 353 11.20 7.55 13.57
C LYS A 353 11.35 6.76 12.26
N ASN A 354 10.97 5.49 12.25
CA ASN A 354 11.07 4.67 11.04
C ASN A 354 10.14 5.18 9.93
N ALA A 355 8.92 5.61 10.28
CA ALA A 355 7.99 6.21 9.32
C ALA A 355 8.53 7.55 8.78
N GLU A 356 9.03 8.42 9.66
CA GLU A 356 9.66 9.69 9.25
C GLU A 356 10.92 9.44 8.40
N GLN A 357 11.77 8.48 8.77
CA GLN A 357 12.97 8.13 8.01
C GLN A 357 12.62 7.58 6.63
N MET A 358 11.54 6.82 6.52
CA MET A 358 11.07 6.28 5.24
C MET A 358 10.71 7.38 4.24
N LEU A 359 10.28 8.56 4.72
CA LEU A 359 10.00 9.75 3.91
C LEU A 359 11.26 10.52 3.49
N SER A 360 12.39 10.29 4.14
CA SER A 360 13.64 10.90 3.71
C SER A 360 13.93 10.44 2.28
N LYS A 361 14.32 11.40 1.42
CA LYS A 361 14.72 11.07 0.05
C LYS A 361 15.81 10.03 0.13
N SER A 362 15.64 8.95 -0.63
CA SER A 362 16.71 7.97 -0.82
C SER A 362 17.95 8.77 -1.22
N GLU A 363 19.05 8.69 -0.45
CA GLU A 363 20.33 9.10 -1.02
C GLU A 363 20.43 8.23 -2.27
N LYS A 364 20.15 8.84 -3.42
CA LYS A 364 20.34 8.16 -4.70
C LYS A 364 21.77 7.69 -4.62
N SER A 365 21.98 6.40 -4.38
CA SER A 365 23.17 5.76 -4.85
C SER A 365 23.26 6.26 -6.25
N MET A 366 24.27 7.10 -6.53
CA MET A 366 24.47 7.59 -7.90
C MET A 366 24.26 6.36 -8.76
N PRO A 367 23.34 6.40 -9.74
CA PRO A 367 23.24 5.30 -10.65
C PRO A 367 24.67 5.11 -11.09
N VAL A 368 25.26 3.97 -10.86
CA VAL A 368 26.24 3.47 -11.78
C VAL A 368 25.39 3.40 -13.05
N GLU A 369 25.46 4.48 -13.80
CA GLU A 369 24.92 4.59 -15.12
C GLU A 369 25.71 3.59 -15.97
N LEU A 370 25.41 2.32 -15.76
CA LEU A 370 25.44 1.33 -16.80
C LEU A 370 24.17 1.60 -17.63
N SER A 371 24.07 2.81 -18.17
CA SER A 371 23.36 3.04 -19.42
C SER A 371 24.19 2.35 -20.49
N VAL A 372 24.17 1.04 -20.47
CA VAL A 372 24.33 0.30 -21.70
C VAL A 372 23.01 0.58 -22.41
N ASP A 373 23.05 1.55 -23.31
CA ASP A 373 22.02 1.76 -24.31
C ASP A 373 22.04 0.50 -25.20
N VAL A 374 21.43 -0.58 -24.69
CA VAL A 374 21.27 -1.84 -25.41
C VAL A 374 20.04 -1.61 -26.28
N ALA A 375 20.22 -0.94 -27.38
CA ALA A 375 19.23 -0.94 -28.44
C ALA A 375 19.17 -2.38 -28.99
N ILE A 376 18.29 -3.19 -28.42
CA ILE A 376 18.05 -4.55 -28.94
C ILE A 376 17.38 -4.41 -30.30
N PRO A 377 17.95 -5.00 -31.36
CA PRO A 377 17.40 -4.87 -32.70
C PRO A 377 15.93 -5.35 -32.80
N GLU A 378 15.10 -4.59 -33.51
CA GLU A 378 13.65 -4.86 -33.67
C GLU A 378 13.31 -6.29 -34.15
N TRP A 379 14.18 -6.95 -34.94
CA TRP A 379 13.94 -8.32 -35.37
C TRP A 379 13.97 -9.34 -34.21
N ILE A 380 14.63 -8.98 -33.09
CA ILE A 380 14.65 -9.84 -31.88
C ILE A 380 13.29 -9.73 -31.17
N LYS A 381 12.68 -8.54 -31.14
CA LYS A 381 11.32 -8.33 -30.63
C LYS A 381 10.31 -9.16 -31.39
N SER A 382 10.43 -9.20 -32.71
CA SER A 382 9.57 -10.05 -33.55
C SER A 382 9.70 -11.53 -33.20
N ASN A 383 10.91 -12.03 -32.94
CA ASN A 383 11.12 -13.42 -32.51
C ASN A 383 10.51 -13.71 -31.13
N ALA A 384 10.59 -12.76 -30.21
CA ALA A 384 9.97 -12.88 -28.89
C ALA A 384 8.43 -12.94 -28.99
N GLY A 385 7.82 -12.13 -29.86
CA GLY A 385 6.40 -12.19 -30.16
C GLY A 385 5.97 -13.54 -30.75
N TRP A 386 6.71 -14.06 -31.73
CA TRP A 386 6.43 -15.37 -32.30
C TRP A 386 6.54 -16.51 -31.29
N TRP A 387 7.43 -16.39 -30.32
CA TRP A 387 7.52 -17.34 -29.22
C TRP A 387 6.33 -17.23 -28.27
N ALA A 388 5.94 -16.02 -27.90
CA ALA A 388 4.76 -15.78 -27.08
C ALA A 388 3.47 -16.33 -27.72
N ASP A 389 3.36 -16.20 -29.05
CA ASP A 389 2.25 -16.72 -29.85
C ASP A 389 2.33 -18.23 -30.11
N GLY A 390 3.38 -18.92 -29.62
CA GLY A 390 3.59 -20.35 -29.80
C GLY A 390 4.02 -20.76 -31.23
N VAL A 391 4.46 -19.82 -32.05
CA VAL A 391 5.01 -20.09 -33.41
C VAL A 391 6.43 -20.64 -33.34
N ILE A 392 7.19 -20.22 -32.33
CA ILE A 392 8.53 -20.72 -32.00
C ILE A 392 8.43 -21.53 -30.69
N ASP A 393 9.06 -22.70 -30.65
CA ASP A 393 9.11 -23.52 -29.44
C ASP A 393 10.10 -22.99 -28.39
N ASP A 394 9.95 -23.42 -27.14
CA ASP A 394 10.74 -22.96 -26.00
C ASP A 394 12.25 -23.20 -26.20
N LEU A 395 12.63 -24.33 -26.77
CA LEU A 395 14.03 -24.69 -26.99
C LEU A 395 14.68 -23.76 -28.01
N SER A 396 13.99 -23.49 -29.10
CA SER A 396 14.45 -22.59 -30.17
C SER A 396 14.61 -21.16 -29.64
N PHE A 397 13.67 -20.70 -28.81
CA PHE A 397 13.75 -19.41 -28.18
C PHE A 397 14.95 -19.30 -27.22
N LEU A 398 15.11 -20.25 -26.29
CA LEU A 398 16.24 -20.29 -25.35
C LEU A 398 17.59 -20.32 -26.05
N GLN A 399 17.73 -21.11 -27.11
CA GLN A 399 18.96 -21.17 -27.92
C GLN A 399 19.25 -19.80 -28.59
N GLY A 400 18.20 -19.15 -29.08
CA GLY A 400 18.30 -17.79 -29.64
C GLY A 400 18.79 -16.80 -28.61
N ILE A 401 18.21 -16.77 -27.42
CA ILE A 401 18.62 -15.86 -26.33
C ILE A 401 20.06 -16.17 -25.87
N GLN A 402 20.42 -17.46 -25.70
CA GLN A 402 21.79 -17.86 -25.36
C GLN A 402 22.82 -17.39 -26.41
N PHE A 403 22.48 -17.48 -27.69
CA PHE A 403 23.31 -16.94 -28.75
C PHE A 403 23.48 -15.43 -28.66
N LEU A 404 22.38 -14.69 -28.45
CA LEU A 404 22.40 -13.23 -28.33
C LEU A 404 23.24 -12.75 -27.14
N ILE A 405 23.23 -13.49 -26.03
CA ILE A 405 24.08 -13.23 -24.84
C ILE A 405 25.55 -13.50 -25.17
N ASN A 406 25.86 -14.65 -25.79
CA ASN A 406 27.23 -15.05 -26.12
C ASN A 406 27.88 -14.09 -27.14
N GLU A 407 27.10 -13.61 -28.10
CA GLU A 407 27.56 -12.62 -29.10
C GLU A 407 27.53 -11.17 -28.56
N ARG A 408 27.14 -10.97 -27.27
CA ARG A 408 27.02 -9.65 -26.63
C ARG A 408 26.06 -8.69 -27.34
N ILE A 409 25.07 -9.23 -28.03
CA ILE A 409 23.97 -8.45 -28.62
C ILE A 409 22.97 -8.05 -27.54
N ILE A 410 22.74 -8.94 -26.58
CA ILE A 410 22.03 -8.62 -25.32
C ILE A 410 23.05 -8.68 -24.19
N ILE A 411 23.17 -7.62 -23.43
CA ILE A 411 24.06 -7.56 -22.27
C ILE A 411 23.21 -7.85 -21.04
N ILE A 412 23.52 -8.92 -20.34
CA ILE A 412 22.87 -9.28 -19.08
C ILE A 412 23.76 -8.80 -17.93
N PRO A 413 23.23 -8.02 -16.99
CA PRO A 413 23.96 -7.68 -15.77
C PRO A 413 24.43 -8.93 -15.03
N PRO A 414 25.56 -8.87 -14.27
CA PRO A 414 26.05 -10.01 -13.50
C PRO A 414 24.96 -10.63 -12.65
N THR A 415 24.67 -11.91 -12.89
CA THR A 415 23.56 -12.64 -12.24
C THR A 415 24.13 -13.93 -11.64
N GLU A 416 23.98 -14.09 -10.32
CA GLU A 416 24.38 -15.32 -9.64
C GLU A 416 23.34 -16.41 -9.88
N THR A 417 23.82 -17.61 -10.25
CA THR A 417 22.96 -18.79 -10.42
C THR A 417 22.68 -19.43 -9.06
N LEU A 418 21.41 -19.60 -8.71
CA LEU A 418 20.97 -20.23 -7.44
C LEU A 418 20.98 -21.77 -7.47
N GLY A 419 21.55 -22.38 -8.52
CA GLY A 419 21.57 -23.83 -8.72
C GLY A 419 20.40 -24.31 -9.61
N SER A 420 20.56 -25.47 -10.23
CA SER A 420 19.54 -26.03 -11.13
C SER A 420 18.24 -26.32 -10.39
N SER A 421 17.13 -25.70 -10.80
CA SER A 421 15.79 -26.15 -10.41
C SER A 421 15.52 -27.51 -11.10
N ASP A 422 14.85 -28.44 -10.41
CA ASP A 422 14.43 -29.73 -10.97
C ASP A 422 13.39 -29.59 -12.12
N SER A 423 12.79 -28.41 -12.30
CA SER A 423 11.86 -28.10 -13.40
C SER A 423 12.57 -27.25 -14.46
N LYS A 424 12.71 -27.82 -15.66
CA LYS A 424 13.24 -27.13 -16.85
C LYS A 424 12.16 -26.40 -17.65
N GLU A 425 10.98 -26.21 -17.09
CA GLU A 425 9.88 -25.52 -17.76
C GLU A 425 10.01 -24.01 -17.58
N ILE A 426 9.88 -23.30 -18.70
CA ILE A 426 9.84 -21.83 -18.67
C ILE A 426 8.49 -21.41 -18.09
N PRO A 427 8.46 -20.55 -17.07
CA PRO A 427 7.20 -20.02 -16.54
C PRO A 427 6.41 -19.27 -17.61
N GLU A 428 5.08 -19.45 -17.65
CA GLU A 428 4.19 -18.79 -18.61
C GLU A 428 4.29 -17.25 -18.60
N TRP A 429 4.60 -16.65 -17.44
CA TRP A 429 4.78 -15.21 -17.34
C TRP A 429 5.97 -14.69 -18.16
N ILE A 430 7.02 -15.51 -18.40
CA ILE A 430 8.13 -15.14 -19.29
C ILE A 430 7.66 -15.05 -20.74
N LYS A 431 6.74 -15.93 -21.17
CA LYS A 431 6.13 -15.84 -22.49
C LYS A 431 5.28 -14.58 -22.64
N SER A 432 4.48 -14.27 -21.62
CA SER A 432 3.70 -13.04 -21.58
C SER A 432 4.60 -11.80 -21.65
N ASN A 433 5.71 -11.79 -20.90
CA ASN A 433 6.71 -10.73 -20.92
C ASN A 433 7.30 -10.54 -22.34
N ALA A 434 7.65 -11.63 -23.02
CA ALA A 434 8.17 -11.59 -24.38
C ALA A 434 7.15 -11.02 -25.40
N GLY A 435 5.87 -11.39 -25.26
CA GLY A 435 4.81 -10.84 -26.08
C GLY A 435 4.61 -9.34 -25.87
N TRP A 436 4.54 -8.89 -24.63
CA TRP A 436 4.42 -7.46 -24.29
C TRP A 436 5.61 -6.63 -24.74
N TRP A 437 6.81 -7.21 -24.68
CA TRP A 437 8.00 -6.56 -25.21
C TRP A 437 7.96 -6.45 -26.73
N ALA A 438 7.52 -7.47 -27.43
CA ALA A 438 7.32 -7.44 -28.89
C ALA A 438 6.28 -6.39 -29.31
N ASP A 439 5.23 -6.22 -28.51
CA ASP A 439 4.16 -5.23 -28.70
C ASP A 439 4.56 -3.82 -28.28
N GLY A 440 5.75 -3.64 -27.67
CA GLY A 440 6.22 -2.35 -27.16
C GLY A 440 5.52 -1.88 -25.89
N VAL A 441 4.86 -2.78 -25.18
CA VAL A 441 4.18 -2.51 -23.90
C VAL A 441 5.19 -2.37 -22.76
N ILE A 442 6.29 -3.14 -22.82
CA ILE A 442 7.40 -3.07 -21.88
C ILE A 442 8.71 -2.73 -22.59
N ASP A 443 9.66 -2.13 -21.86
CA ASP A 443 10.96 -1.72 -22.38
C ASP A 443 11.98 -2.89 -22.47
N ASP A 444 13.13 -2.63 -23.11
CA ASP A 444 14.20 -3.61 -23.30
C ASP A 444 14.78 -4.08 -21.96
N ASN A 445 14.86 -3.22 -20.94
CA ASN A 445 15.37 -3.57 -19.62
C ASN A 445 14.44 -4.52 -18.87
N THR A 446 13.13 -4.34 -19.00
CA THR A 446 12.13 -5.24 -18.42
C THR A 446 12.23 -6.63 -19.03
N PHE A 447 12.38 -6.72 -20.35
CA PHE A 447 12.60 -7.98 -21.02
C PHE A 447 13.90 -8.65 -20.54
N VAL A 448 15.01 -7.89 -20.46
CA VAL A 448 16.31 -8.38 -19.95
C VAL A 448 16.19 -8.91 -18.52
N SER A 449 15.38 -8.28 -17.65
CA SER A 449 15.13 -8.76 -16.29
C SER A 449 14.45 -10.14 -16.29
N GLY A 450 13.55 -10.40 -17.25
CA GLY A 450 12.98 -11.74 -17.46
C GLY A 450 14.04 -12.77 -17.85
N ILE A 451 15.00 -12.40 -18.69
CA ILE A 451 16.11 -13.26 -19.06
C ILE A 451 17.06 -13.51 -17.89
N GLN A 452 17.35 -12.49 -17.06
CA GLN A 452 18.12 -12.67 -15.83
C GLN A 452 17.49 -13.71 -14.89
N TYR A 453 16.16 -13.70 -14.79
CA TYR A 453 15.46 -14.72 -14.02
C TYR A 453 15.73 -16.13 -14.55
N LEU A 454 15.67 -16.33 -15.88
CA LEU A 454 15.96 -17.63 -16.49
C LEU A 454 17.41 -18.11 -16.23
N ILE A 455 18.37 -17.18 -16.18
CA ILE A 455 19.76 -17.48 -15.81
C ILE A 455 19.84 -17.83 -14.32
N LYS A 456 19.19 -17.03 -13.46
CA LYS A 456 19.20 -17.21 -12.00
C LYS A 456 18.67 -18.58 -11.59
N VAL A 457 17.63 -19.09 -12.26
CA VAL A 457 17.04 -20.40 -11.99
C VAL A 457 17.70 -21.54 -12.78
N GLY A 458 18.74 -21.26 -13.57
CA GLY A 458 19.51 -22.28 -14.32
C GLY A 458 18.80 -22.87 -15.54
N ILE A 459 17.85 -22.16 -16.11
CA ILE A 459 17.20 -22.52 -17.40
C ILE A 459 18.07 -22.07 -18.56
N ILE A 460 18.72 -20.90 -18.46
CA ILE A 460 19.77 -20.40 -19.36
C ILE A 460 21.10 -20.43 -18.60
N ASN A 461 22.19 -20.85 -19.29
CA ASN A 461 23.54 -20.96 -18.71
C ASN A 461 24.46 -19.83 -19.23
#